data_aa82e55f8c324bc8b46874d547ec28d8
#
_entry.id   aa82e55f8c324bc8b46874d547ec28d8
#
_cell.length_a   1.000
_cell.length_b   1.000
_cell.length_c   1.000
_cell.angle_alpha   90.00
_cell.angle_beta   90.00
_cell.angle_gamma   90.00
#
_symmetry.space_group_name_H-M   'P 1'
#
loop_
_entity.id
_entity.type
_entity.pdbx_description
1 polymer ?
#
loop_
_entity_poly.entity_id
_entity_poly.type
_entity_poly.pdbx_seq_one_letter_code
_entity_poly.pdbx_strand_id
1 'polypeptide(L)'
;MKGARPLSNDEILLVSEQFSGTYAIRNRSLFLLGVSVGGRISELLALTIGDVWQNHQPVSDLLFEKGIVKGKETARMIPVNADGMKAIRDLISWHREQYSTLDPERPLFSGEHGKGKVATTRHRGHVVLKEAFERAGLKGAVSTHSMRKTFANRIWRNTLDLDLFQELMGHKTAGGLNAYVLPPPYALARRTTDAIVVFKGVHNGA
;
A
#
# COMPACT_ATOMS: atom_id res chain seq x y z
N MET A 1 16.84 -0.91 14.61
CA MET A 1 16.71 -0.87 13.14
C MET A 1 16.46 0.57 12.70
N LYS A 2 17.41 1.17 11.98
CA LYS A 2 17.26 2.54 11.45
C LYS A 2 16.41 2.45 10.15
N GLY A 3 15.13 2.78 10.22
CA GLY A 3 14.28 2.81 9.05
C GLY A 3 12.79 2.91 9.43
N ALA A 4 11.94 3.23 8.45
CA ALA A 4 10.50 3.34 8.68
C ALA A 4 9.93 2.03 9.25
N ARG A 5 8.98 2.13 10.18
CA ARG A 5 8.23 0.98 10.73
C ARG A 5 6.91 0.76 10.00
N PRO A 6 6.32 -0.45 10.06
CA PRO A 6 4.94 -0.65 9.61
C PRO A 6 3.96 0.08 10.53
N LEU A 7 2.73 0.29 10.03
CA LEU A 7 1.60 0.88 10.74
C LEU A 7 0.68 -0.22 11.27
N SER A 8 0.07 0.01 12.43
CA SER A 8 -1.04 -0.81 12.94
C SER A 8 -2.35 -0.47 12.22
N ASN A 9 -3.40 -1.29 12.43
CA ASN A 9 -4.72 -1.00 11.87
C ASN A 9 -5.31 0.30 12.43
N ASP A 10 -5.17 0.53 13.74
CA ASP A 10 -5.65 1.75 14.39
C ASP A 10 -4.91 3.00 13.87
N GLU A 11 -3.60 2.90 13.66
CA GLU A 11 -2.82 3.98 13.06
C GLU A 11 -3.25 4.27 11.61
N ILE A 12 -3.62 3.25 10.83
CA ILE A 12 -4.14 3.46 9.47
C ILE A 12 -5.46 4.22 9.51
N LEU A 13 -6.36 3.86 10.42
CA LEU A 13 -7.63 4.58 10.61
C LEU A 13 -7.37 6.03 11.02
N LEU A 14 -6.58 6.27 12.06
CA LEU A 14 -6.22 7.61 12.53
C LEU A 14 -5.62 8.48 11.43
N VAL A 15 -4.68 7.95 10.65
CA VAL A 15 -4.06 8.69 9.54
C VAL A 15 -5.07 8.99 8.44
N SER A 16 -5.97 8.04 8.13
CA SER A 16 -6.96 8.21 7.06
C SER A 16 -7.92 9.38 7.31
N GLU A 17 -8.09 9.79 8.56
CA GLU A 17 -8.95 10.91 8.99
C GLU A 17 -8.22 12.27 8.95
N GLN A 18 -6.90 12.29 8.76
CA GLN A 18 -6.10 13.52 8.84
C GLN A 18 -6.07 14.34 7.54
N PHE A 19 -6.63 13.85 6.47
CA PHE A 19 -6.61 14.55 5.19
C PHE A 19 -7.77 15.55 5.08
N SER A 20 -7.47 16.82 4.78
CA SER A 20 -8.43 17.91 4.68
C SER A 20 -8.16 18.80 3.46
N GLY A 21 -9.11 19.69 3.14
CA GLY A 21 -9.02 20.63 2.02
C GLY A 21 -9.36 20.00 0.66
N THR A 22 -9.18 20.74 -0.41
CA THR A 22 -9.58 20.41 -1.79
C THR A 22 -9.03 19.07 -2.27
N TYR A 23 -7.84 18.68 -1.83
CA TYR A 23 -7.16 17.45 -2.22
C TYR A 23 -7.27 16.33 -1.18
N ALA A 24 -8.17 16.45 -0.20
CA ALA A 24 -8.31 15.48 0.88
C ALA A 24 -8.54 14.05 0.36
N ILE A 25 -9.48 13.87 -0.54
CA ILE A 25 -9.82 12.57 -1.13
C ILE A 25 -8.62 11.99 -1.89
N ARG A 26 -7.97 12.79 -2.74
CA ARG A 26 -6.76 12.38 -3.47
C ARG A 26 -5.65 11.90 -2.51
N ASN A 27 -5.37 12.67 -1.48
CA ASN A 27 -4.27 12.40 -0.55
C ASN A 27 -4.58 11.18 0.33
N ARG A 28 -5.82 11.06 0.80
CA ARG A 28 -6.31 9.89 1.52
C ARG A 28 -6.23 8.63 0.67
N SER A 29 -6.66 8.71 -0.59
CA SER A 29 -6.59 7.57 -1.52
C SER A 29 -5.15 7.17 -1.83
N LEU A 30 -4.21 8.11 -1.94
CA LEU A 30 -2.78 7.82 -2.07
C LEU A 30 -2.27 6.98 -0.87
N PHE A 31 -2.65 7.39 0.33
CA PHE A 31 -2.28 6.66 1.55
C PHE A 31 -2.90 5.26 1.59
N LEU A 32 -4.21 5.14 1.42
CA LEU A 32 -4.94 3.87 1.52
C LEU A 32 -4.53 2.89 0.41
N LEU A 33 -4.39 3.36 -0.84
CA LEU A 33 -3.89 2.52 -1.92
C LEU A 33 -2.45 2.08 -1.65
N GLY A 34 -1.59 2.98 -1.16
CA GLY A 34 -0.22 2.64 -0.80
C GLY A 34 -0.12 1.54 0.27
N VAL A 35 -1.01 1.54 1.27
CA VAL A 35 -1.09 0.47 2.29
C VAL A 35 -1.66 -0.82 1.71
N SER A 36 -2.59 -0.71 0.75
CA SER A 36 -3.30 -1.86 0.15
C SER A 36 -2.46 -2.65 -0.84
N VAL A 37 -1.57 -1.97 -1.60
CA VAL A 37 -0.81 -2.61 -2.68
C VAL A 37 0.72 -2.55 -2.48
N GLY A 38 1.18 -1.86 -1.45
CA GLY A 38 2.60 -1.79 -1.11
C GLY A 38 3.49 -1.13 -2.15
N GLY A 39 2.93 -0.32 -3.05
CA GLY A 39 3.69 0.43 -4.06
C GLY A 39 4.65 1.43 -3.42
N ARG A 40 5.79 1.69 -4.08
CA ARG A 40 6.62 2.85 -3.71
C ARG A 40 5.89 4.13 -4.06
N ILE A 41 6.17 5.20 -3.33
CA ILE A 41 5.54 6.49 -3.61
C ILE A 41 5.71 6.92 -5.08
N SER A 42 6.87 6.67 -5.69
CA SER A 42 7.11 6.98 -7.11
C SER A 42 6.29 6.11 -8.06
N GLU A 43 6.06 4.84 -7.73
CA GLU A 43 5.23 3.93 -8.52
C GLU A 43 3.75 4.34 -8.43
N LEU A 44 3.27 4.64 -7.23
CA LEU A 44 1.91 5.10 -7.02
C LEU A 44 1.63 6.41 -7.77
N LEU A 45 2.54 7.38 -7.70
CA LEU A 45 2.39 8.68 -8.36
C LEU A 45 2.55 8.61 -9.89
N ALA A 46 3.09 7.53 -10.44
CA ALA A 46 3.17 7.29 -11.87
C ALA A 46 1.89 6.66 -12.47
N LEU A 47 0.97 6.16 -11.63
CA LEU A 47 -0.28 5.56 -12.09
C LEU A 47 -1.18 6.58 -12.79
N THR A 48 -1.83 6.11 -13.84
CA THR A 48 -2.90 6.81 -14.55
C THR A 48 -4.28 6.29 -14.13
N ILE A 49 -5.33 6.98 -14.55
CA ILE A 49 -6.70 6.49 -14.34
C ILE A 49 -6.92 5.15 -15.05
N GLY A 50 -6.38 4.97 -16.26
CA GLY A 50 -6.50 3.73 -17.04
C GLY A 50 -5.86 2.52 -16.39
N ASP A 51 -4.82 2.72 -15.56
CA ASP A 51 -4.17 1.63 -14.83
C ASP A 51 -5.05 1.03 -13.72
N VAL A 52 -5.97 1.82 -13.15
CA VAL A 52 -6.74 1.42 -11.97
C VAL A 52 -8.25 1.31 -12.24
N TRP A 53 -8.73 1.86 -13.35
CA TRP A 53 -10.15 1.95 -13.66
C TRP A 53 -10.46 1.49 -15.07
N GLN A 54 -11.09 0.31 -15.20
CA GLN A 54 -11.42 -0.31 -16.47
C GLN A 54 -12.86 -0.84 -16.42
N ASN A 55 -13.57 -0.83 -17.55
CA ASN A 55 -14.95 -1.32 -17.64
C ASN A 55 -15.87 -0.74 -16.55
N HIS A 56 -15.71 0.55 -16.23
CA HIS A 56 -16.47 1.28 -15.21
C HIS A 56 -16.33 0.78 -13.78
N GLN A 57 -15.23 0.06 -13.47
CA GLN A 57 -14.94 -0.46 -12.12
C GLN A 57 -13.44 -0.45 -11.82
N PRO A 58 -13.05 -0.52 -10.54
CA PRO A 58 -11.66 -0.72 -10.18
C PRO A 58 -11.13 -2.04 -10.73
N VAL A 59 -9.88 -2.07 -11.16
CA VAL A 59 -9.20 -3.31 -11.51
C VAL A 59 -9.08 -4.23 -10.29
N SER A 60 -9.17 -5.55 -10.50
CA SER A 60 -8.91 -6.55 -9.45
C SER A 60 -7.43 -6.66 -9.10
N ASP A 61 -6.58 -6.42 -10.09
CA ASP A 61 -5.14 -6.58 -10.01
C ASP A 61 -4.44 -5.37 -10.62
N LEU A 62 -3.50 -4.80 -9.90
CA LEU A 62 -2.74 -3.63 -10.31
C LEU A 62 -1.35 -4.04 -10.81
N LEU A 63 -1.04 -3.71 -12.05
CA LEU A 63 0.27 -3.91 -12.64
C LEU A 63 1.21 -2.75 -12.28
N PHE A 64 2.32 -3.08 -11.63
CA PHE A 64 3.46 -2.18 -11.54
C PHE A 64 4.50 -2.63 -12.55
N GLU A 65 4.65 -1.85 -13.61
CA GLU A 65 5.66 -2.09 -14.63
C GLU A 65 7.07 -1.95 -14.08
N LYS A 66 8.04 -2.55 -14.78
CA LYS A 66 9.46 -2.40 -14.47
C LYS A 66 9.82 -0.92 -14.59
N GLY A 67 9.98 -0.24 -13.47
CA GLY A 67 10.27 1.18 -13.44
C GLY A 67 11.56 1.52 -14.15
N ILE A 68 11.62 2.71 -14.76
CA ILE A 68 12.80 3.33 -15.40
C ILE A 68 13.95 3.53 -14.41
N VAL A 69 13.74 3.28 -13.13
CA VAL A 69 14.74 3.41 -12.07
C VAL A 69 15.72 2.26 -12.18
N LYS A 70 17.00 2.56 -12.33
CA LYS A 70 18.13 1.62 -12.28
C LYS A 70 18.01 0.74 -11.02
N GLY A 71 17.42 -0.44 -11.14
CA GLY A 71 17.21 -1.35 -10.01
C GLY A 71 16.78 -2.74 -10.43
N LYS A 72 17.06 -3.70 -9.59
CA LYS A 72 16.90 -5.15 -9.75
C LYS A 72 15.44 -5.63 -9.64
N GLU A 73 14.44 -4.81 -9.98
CA GLU A 73 13.04 -5.15 -9.80
C GLU A 73 12.39 -5.65 -11.09
N THR A 74 11.49 -6.60 -10.93
CA THR A 74 10.63 -7.12 -12.00
C THR A 74 9.29 -6.40 -11.99
N ALA A 75 8.62 -6.36 -13.13
CA ALA A 75 7.19 -6.06 -13.18
C ALA A 75 6.46 -7.03 -12.23
N ARG A 76 5.43 -6.53 -11.54
CA ARG A 76 4.64 -7.33 -10.62
C ARG A 76 3.18 -6.95 -10.68
N MET A 77 2.33 -7.93 -10.51
CA MET A 77 0.88 -7.78 -10.40
C MET A 77 0.47 -7.96 -8.94
N ILE A 78 -0.31 -7.02 -8.42
CA ILE A 78 -0.72 -7.00 -7.02
C ILE A 78 -2.25 -7.04 -6.94
N PRO A 79 -2.85 -8.06 -6.31
CA PRO A 79 -4.28 -8.05 -6.04
C PRO A 79 -4.68 -6.84 -5.19
N VAL A 80 -5.74 -6.14 -5.62
CA VAL A 80 -6.26 -4.97 -4.92
C VAL A 80 -7.35 -5.41 -3.96
N ASN A 81 -7.14 -5.21 -2.66
CA ASN A 81 -8.13 -5.56 -1.64
C ASN A 81 -9.31 -4.57 -1.60
N ALA A 82 -10.33 -4.87 -0.79
CA ALA A 82 -11.55 -4.06 -0.69
C ALA A 82 -11.28 -2.59 -0.34
N ASP A 83 -10.31 -2.31 0.55
CA ASP A 83 -9.93 -0.95 0.94
C ASP A 83 -9.26 -0.19 -0.22
N GLY A 84 -8.38 -0.87 -0.96
CA GLY A 84 -7.77 -0.33 -2.18
C GLY A 84 -8.80 -0.05 -3.27
N MET A 85 -9.74 -0.98 -3.50
CA MET A 85 -10.85 -0.77 -4.45
C MET A 85 -11.73 0.41 -4.05
N LYS A 86 -12.01 0.55 -2.74
CA LYS A 86 -12.75 1.71 -2.22
C LYS A 86 -11.98 3.01 -2.44
N ALA A 87 -10.70 3.04 -2.15
CA ALA A 87 -9.86 4.21 -2.37
C ALA A 87 -9.82 4.62 -3.85
N ILE A 88 -9.78 3.65 -4.78
CA ILE A 88 -9.88 3.91 -6.22
C ILE A 88 -11.24 4.52 -6.55
N ARG A 89 -12.37 3.94 -6.09
CA ARG A 89 -13.71 4.49 -6.36
C ARG A 89 -13.86 5.93 -5.85
N ASP A 90 -13.43 6.20 -4.63
CA ASP A 90 -13.49 7.54 -4.04
C ASP A 90 -12.67 8.54 -4.88
N LEU A 91 -11.49 8.11 -5.35
CA LEU A 91 -10.61 8.94 -6.17
C LEU A 91 -11.18 9.20 -7.58
N ILE A 92 -11.79 8.19 -8.20
CA ILE A 92 -12.46 8.35 -9.50
C ILE A 92 -13.68 9.29 -9.38
N SER A 93 -14.45 9.19 -8.29
CA SER A 93 -15.54 10.14 -8.02
C SER A 93 -15.00 11.56 -7.87
N TRP A 94 -13.93 11.74 -7.12
CA TRP A 94 -13.26 13.03 -7.00
C TRP A 94 -12.77 13.57 -8.37
N HIS A 95 -12.20 12.71 -9.24
CA HIS A 95 -11.80 13.12 -10.59
C HIS A 95 -12.99 13.61 -11.44
N ARG A 96 -14.15 12.94 -11.33
CA ARG A 96 -15.37 13.36 -12.03
C ARG A 96 -15.89 14.71 -11.55
N GLU A 97 -15.76 14.99 -10.27
CA GLU A 97 -16.15 16.30 -9.68
C GLU A 97 -15.19 17.42 -10.07
N GLN A 98 -13.89 17.11 -10.17
CA GLN A 98 -12.86 18.12 -10.46
C GLN A 98 -12.71 18.42 -11.96
N TYR A 99 -13.02 17.45 -12.82
CA TYR A 99 -12.76 17.51 -14.26
C TYR A 99 -13.97 17.02 -15.06
N SER A 100 -14.25 17.67 -16.18
CA SER A 100 -15.44 17.36 -17.01
C SER A 100 -15.37 15.97 -17.65
N THR A 101 -14.19 15.41 -17.83
CA THR A 101 -13.98 14.11 -18.49
C THR A 101 -13.04 13.23 -17.67
N LEU A 102 -13.31 11.94 -17.71
CA LEU A 102 -12.44 10.92 -17.12
C LEU A 102 -11.48 10.41 -18.20
N ASP A 103 -10.34 11.09 -18.36
CA ASP A 103 -9.29 10.74 -19.32
C ASP A 103 -8.43 9.61 -18.77
N PRO A 104 -8.34 8.43 -19.42
CA PRO A 104 -7.54 7.32 -18.95
C PRO A 104 -6.04 7.66 -18.77
N GLU A 105 -5.50 8.56 -19.60
CA GLU A 105 -4.09 8.97 -19.53
C GLU A 105 -3.81 10.01 -18.44
N ARG A 106 -4.86 10.53 -17.80
CA ARG A 106 -4.67 11.48 -16.71
C ARG A 106 -4.00 10.82 -15.51
N PRO A 107 -2.97 11.48 -14.91
CA PRO A 107 -2.37 11.00 -13.67
C PRO A 107 -3.42 10.75 -12.59
N LEU A 108 -3.40 9.56 -12.01
CA LEU A 108 -4.33 9.17 -10.94
C LEU A 108 -4.22 10.12 -9.73
N PHE A 109 -3.02 10.51 -9.39
CA PHE A 109 -2.74 11.49 -8.33
C PHE A 109 -2.35 12.84 -8.96
N SER A 110 -3.32 13.48 -9.60
CA SER A 110 -3.14 14.78 -10.26
C SER A 110 -2.60 15.83 -9.30
N GLY A 111 -1.63 16.63 -9.76
CA GLY A 111 -1.03 17.72 -9.01
C GLY A 111 -1.93 18.95 -8.91
N GLU A 112 -1.48 19.93 -8.15
CA GLU A 112 -2.17 21.20 -7.90
C GLU A 112 -2.11 22.13 -9.12
N HIS A 113 -1.20 21.86 -10.04
CA HIS A 113 -0.99 22.62 -11.27
C HIS A 113 -1.31 21.80 -12.52
N GLY A 114 -1.47 22.49 -13.67
CA GLY A 114 -1.65 21.83 -14.97
C GLY A 114 -3.07 21.27 -15.21
N LYS A 115 -4.09 21.74 -14.46
CA LYS A 115 -5.50 21.34 -14.65
C LYS A 115 -5.70 19.82 -14.71
N GLY A 116 -5.01 19.11 -13.80
CA GLY A 116 -5.10 17.65 -13.72
C GLY A 116 -4.21 16.87 -14.68
N LYS A 117 -3.46 17.52 -15.58
CA LYS A 117 -2.59 16.86 -16.57
C LYS A 117 -1.18 16.53 -16.04
N VAL A 118 -0.82 17.07 -14.89
CA VAL A 118 0.50 16.86 -14.27
C VAL A 118 0.33 16.06 -12.98
N ALA A 119 1.14 15.04 -12.78
CA ALA A 119 1.13 14.25 -11.56
C ALA A 119 1.62 15.05 -10.35
N THR A 120 1.12 14.69 -9.17
CA THR A 120 1.69 15.16 -7.90
C THR A 120 3.16 14.76 -7.83
N THR A 121 4.04 15.70 -7.47
CA THR A 121 5.47 15.42 -7.35
C THR A 121 5.75 14.49 -6.16
N ARG A 122 6.83 13.71 -6.25
CA ARG A 122 7.28 12.85 -5.15
C ARG A 122 7.48 13.65 -3.86
N HIS A 123 8.04 14.85 -3.96
CA HIS A 123 8.24 15.74 -2.81
C HIS A 123 6.89 16.10 -2.16
N ARG A 124 5.91 16.55 -2.96
CA ARG A 124 4.59 16.93 -2.45
C ARG A 124 3.87 15.74 -1.81
N GLY A 125 3.91 14.56 -2.45
CA GLY A 125 3.35 13.33 -1.88
C GLY A 125 3.99 12.98 -0.54
N HIS A 126 5.31 13.16 -0.42
CA HIS A 126 6.02 12.92 0.84
C HIS A 126 5.60 13.91 1.94
N VAL A 127 5.51 15.21 1.62
CA VAL A 127 5.09 16.26 2.56
C VAL A 127 3.69 15.99 3.08
N VAL A 128 2.73 15.73 2.19
CA VAL A 128 1.33 15.48 2.55
C VAL A 128 1.17 14.28 3.47
N LEU A 129 1.89 13.19 3.20
CA LEU A 129 1.84 12.00 4.05
C LEU A 129 2.52 12.23 5.40
N LYS A 130 3.65 12.92 5.41
CA LYS A 130 4.35 13.30 6.65
C LYS A 130 3.46 14.13 7.57
N GLU A 131 2.82 15.16 7.03
CA GLU A 131 1.87 16.00 7.78
C GLU A 131 0.70 15.20 8.35
N ALA A 132 0.17 14.23 7.59
CA ALA A 132 -0.90 13.35 8.07
C ALA A 132 -0.43 12.43 9.21
N PHE A 133 0.78 11.88 9.14
CA PHE A 133 1.37 11.10 10.23
C PHE A 133 1.59 11.94 11.50
N GLU A 134 2.05 13.17 11.34
CA GLU A 134 2.25 14.10 12.46
C GLU A 134 0.91 14.48 13.11
N ARG A 135 -0.12 14.83 12.31
CA ARG A 135 -1.47 15.13 12.83
C ARG A 135 -2.12 13.93 13.51
N ALA A 136 -1.88 12.72 13.04
CA ALA A 136 -2.34 11.50 13.68
C ALA A 136 -1.55 11.15 14.96
N GLY A 137 -0.54 11.93 15.33
CA GLY A 137 0.26 11.71 16.51
C GLY A 137 1.14 10.45 16.47
N LEU A 138 1.49 9.95 15.27
CA LEU A 138 2.28 8.75 15.13
C LEU A 138 3.69 8.93 15.69
N LYS A 139 4.11 7.99 16.52
CA LYS A 139 5.44 8.00 17.12
C LYS A 139 6.39 7.02 16.42
N GLY A 140 7.69 7.28 16.55
CA GLY A 140 8.74 6.46 15.97
C GLY A 140 9.04 6.81 14.49
N ALA A 141 9.82 5.99 13.82
CA ALA A 141 10.23 6.23 12.45
C ALA A 141 9.10 5.89 11.47
N VAL A 142 8.31 6.88 11.06
CA VAL A 142 7.26 6.74 10.05
C VAL A 142 7.58 7.59 8.82
N SER A 143 7.27 7.07 7.63
CA SER A 143 7.47 7.76 6.36
C SER A 143 6.60 7.11 5.27
N THR A 144 6.73 7.57 4.02
CA THR A 144 6.08 6.93 2.87
C THR A 144 6.42 5.44 2.73
N HIS A 145 7.60 5.00 3.19
CA HIS A 145 7.97 3.59 3.24
C HIS A 145 7.18 2.77 4.27
N SER A 146 6.54 3.41 5.25
CA SER A 146 5.68 2.72 6.22
C SER A 146 4.49 2.04 5.56
N MET A 147 3.90 2.64 4.51
CA MET A 147 2.82 2.02 3.73
C MET A 147 3.27 0.68 3.15
N ARG A 148 4.40 0.67 2.44
CA ARG A 148 4.97 -0.55 1.84
C ARG A 148 5.38 -1.58 2.89
N LYS A 149 5.95 -1.14 4.02
CA LYS A 149 6.27 -2.05 5.13
C LYS A 149 5.04 -2.65 5.79
N THR A 150 3.95 -1.90 5.86
CA THR A 150 2.67 -2.41 6.37
C THR A 150 2.13 -3.51 5.47
N PHE A 151 2.08 -3.29 4.16
CA PHE A 151 1.69 -4.29 3.17
C PHE A 151 2.57 -5.55 3.28
N ALA A 152 3.89 -5.38 3.21
CA ALA A 152 4.86 -6.47 3.29
C ALA A 152 4.70 -7.30 4.58
N ASN A 153 4.53 -6.61 5.73
CA ASN A 153 4.34 -7.27 7.01
C ASN A 153 3.03 -8.06 7.07
N ARG A 154 1.95 -7.54 6.48
CA ARG A 154 0.66 -8.24 6.39
C ARG A 154 0.76 -9.51 5.54
N ILE A 155 1.36 -9.41 4.34
CA ILE A 155 1.58 -10.58 3.47
C ILE A 155 2.38 -11.63 4.22
N TRP A 156 3.55 -11.27 4.76
CA TRP A 156 4.40 -12.21 5.47
C TRP A 156 3.71 -12.90 6.64
N ARG A 157 3.04 -12.13 7.49
CA ARG A 157 2.34 -12.68 8.68
C ARG A 157 1.20 -13.63 8.33
N ASN A 158 0.56 -13.43 7.19
CA ASN A 158 -0.58 -14.25 6.78
C ASN A 158 -0.17 -15.49 5.99
N THR A 159 0.91 -15.43 5.22
CA THR A 159 1.29 -16.53 4.32
C THR A 159 2.51 -17.30 4.81
N LEU A 160 3.51 -16.64 5.39
CA LEU A 160 4.85 -17.15 5.67
C LEU A 160 5.53 -17.76 4.42
N ASP A 161 5.07 -17.34 3.23
CA ASP A 161 5.53 -17.80 1.94
C ASP A 161 6.56 -16.79 1.39
N LEU A 162 7.79 -17.24 1.23
CA LEU A 162 8.89 -16.40 0.77
C LEU A 162 8.79 -16.10 -0.72
N ASP A 163 8.35 -17.04 -1.52
CA ASP A 163 8.26 -16.90 -2.98
C ASP A 163 7.15 -15.90 -3.33
N LEU A 164 5.97 -16.08 -2.74
CA LEU A 164 4.87 -15.13 -2.85
C LEU A 164 5.27 -13.74 -2.35
N PHE A 165 5.98 -13.66 -1.20
CA PHE A 165 6.48 -12.38 -0.68
C PHE A 165 7.42 -11.69 -1.68
N GLN A 166 8.37 -12.43 -2.27
CA GLN A 166 9.33 -11.88 -3.24
C GLN A 166 8.62 -11.41 -4.51
N GLU A 167 7.67 -12.19 -5.01
CA GLU A 167 6.87 -11.86 -6.18
C GLU A 167 6.10 -10.54 -5.96
N LEU A 168 5.29 -10.46 -4.92
CA LEU A 168 4.48 -9.27 -4.60
C LEU A 168 5.32 -8.03 -4.28
N MET A 169 6.50 -8.22 -3.72
CA MET A 169 7.42 -7.11 -3.43
C MET A 169 8.32 -6.76 -4.62
N GLY A 170 8.35 -7.57 -5.69
CA GLY A 170 9.22 -7.39 -6.85
C GLY A 170 10.70 -7.58 -6.52
N HIS A 171 11.05 -8.41 -5.54
CA HIS A 171 12.43 -8.66 -5.12
C HIS A 171 12.99 -9.90 -5.79
N LYS A 172 14.17 -9.79 -6.40
CA LYS A 172 14.87 -10.93 -7.02
C LYS A 172 15.57 -11.85 -6.02
N THR A 173 15.75 -11.42 -4.78
CA THR A 173 16.49 -12.17 -3.75
C THR A 173 15.87 -11.99 -2.36
N ALA A 174 16.02 -13.01 -1.51
CA ALA A 174 15.58 -13.00 -0.12
C ALA A 174 16.25 -11.94 0.78
N GLY A 175 17.36 -11.34 0.33
CA GLY A 175 18.13 -10.37 1.12
C GLY A 175 17.37 -9.10 1.55
N GLY A 176 16.22 -8.83 0.93
CA GLY A 176 15.34 -7.71 1.30
C GLY A 176 14.35 -8.01 2.42
N LEU A 177 14.10 -9.29 2.74
CA LEU A 177 13.08 -9.69 3.71
C LEU A 177 13.29 -9.05 5.09
N ASN A 178 14.51 -9.11 5.61
CA ASN A 178 14.86 -8.54 6.92
C ASN A 178 14.64 -7.02 7.03
N ALA A 179 14.65 -6.30 5.91
CA ALA A 179 14.39 -4.86 5.90
C ALA A 179 12.89 -4.52 6.03
N TYR A 180 12.02 -5.46 5.64
CA TYR A 180 10.57 -5.26 5.59
C TYR A 180 9.83 -5.99 6.70
N VAL A 181 10.31 -7.18 7.08
CA VAL A 181 9.56 -8.09 7.96
C VAL A 181 10.49 -8.75 8.94
N LEU A 182 10.22 -8.55 10.21
CA LEU A 182 10.69 -9.43 11.28
C LEU A 182 9.45 -9.86 12.06
N PRO A 183 8.90 -11.07 11.82
CA PRO A 183 7.99 -11.64 12.80
C PRO A 183 8.80 -11.80 14.09
N PRO A 184 8.23 -11.49 15.26
CA PRO A 184 8.85 -11.88 16.52
C PRO A 184 9.17 -13.40 16.43
N PRO A 185 10.37 -13.84 16.76
CA PRO A 185 10.74 -15.27 16.70
C PRO A 185 9.72 -16.17 17.41
N TYR A 186 9.10 -15.65 18.45
CA TYR A 186 8.07 -16.33 19.23
C TYR A 186 6.76 -16.54 18.43
N ALA A 187 6.32 -15.57 17.65
CA ALA A 187 5.08 -15.70 16.85
C ALA A 187 5.26 -16.75 15.74
N LEU A 188 6.43 -16.83 15.15
CA LEU A 188 6.77 -17.86 14.17
C LEU A 188 6.85 -19.25 14.84
N ALA A 189 7.55 -19.36 15.96
CA ALA A 189 7.66 -20.61 16.72
C ALA A 189 6.28 -21.14 17.13
N ARG A 190 5.40 -20.29 17.65
CA ARG A 190 4.04 -20.66 18.05
C ARG A 190 3.20 -21.16 16.86
N ARG A 191 3.21 -20.46 15.73
CA ARG A 191 2.49 -20.90 14.52
C ARG A 191 2.98 -22.25 14.02
N THR A 192 4.30 -22.46 14.01
CA THR A 192 4.90 -23.73 13.60
C THR A 192 4.49 -24.84 14.57
N THR A 193 4.54 -24.57 15.88
CA THR A 193 4.14 -25.52 16.91
C THR A 193 2.66 -25.88 16.80
N ASP A 194 1.77 -24.88 16.59
CA ASP A 194 0.34 -25.10 16.41
C ASP A 194 0.03 -25.90 15.12
N ALA A 195 0.86 -25.77 14.09
CA ALA A 195 0.71 -26.51 12.82
C ALA A 195 1.08 -27.99 12.92
N ILE A 196 1.97 -28.37 13.85
CA ILE A 196 2.39 -29.77 14.08
C ILE A 196 1.58 -30.50 15.16
N VAL A 197 0.56 -29.88 15.75
CA VAL A 197 -0.33 -30.55 16.70
C VAL A 197 -1.25 -31.52 15.97
N VAL A 198 -0.89 -32.81 16.00
CA VAL A 198 -1.67 -33.91 15.36
C VAL A 198 -2.93 -34.25 16.16
N PHE A 199 -2.91 -34.04 17.47
CA PHE A 199 -4.05 -34.34 18.35
C PHE A 199 -4.78 -33.04 18.76
N LYS A 200 -5.62 -32.52 17.87
CA LYS A 200 -6.62 -31.52 18.25
C LYS A 200 -7.83 -32.21 18.86
N GLY A 201 -7.85 -32.29 20.19
CA GLY A 201 -9.09 -32.46 20.95
C GLY A 201 -9.74 -33.84 20.90
N VAL A 202 -9.20 -34.78 21.67
CA VAL A 202 -10.07 -35.73 22.36
C VAL A 202 -10.35 -35.11 23.74
N HIS A 203 -11.33 -34.23 23.83
CA HIS A 203 -11.98 -34.00 25.10
C HIS A 203 -12.98 -35.13 25.31
N ASN A 204 -12.56 -36.12 26.07
CA ASN A 204 -13.47 -37.06 26.70
C ASN A 204 -14.44 -36.25 27.56
N GLY A 205 -15.71 -36.24 27.17
CA GLY A 205 -16.77 -35.94 28.08
C GLY A 205 -16.85 -37.07 29.11
N ALA A 206 -16.81 -36.69 30.35
CA ALA A 206 -17.34 -37.41 31.47
C ALA A 206 -18.10 -36.42 32.34
#